data_be3853fd3fe00dd099291b467eefba26
#
_entry.id   be3853fd3fe00dd099291b467eefba26
#
_cell.length_a   1.000
_cell.length_b   1.000
_cell.length_c   1.000
_cell.angle_alpha   90.00
_cell.angle_beta   90.00
_cell.angle_gamma   90.00
#
_symmetry.space_group_name_H-M   'P 1'
#
loop_
_entity.id
_entity.type
_entity.pdbx_description
1 polymer ?
#
loop_
_entity_poly.entity_id
_entity_poly.type
_entity_poly.pdbx_seq_one_letter_code
_entity_poly.pdbx_strand_id
1 'polypeptide(L)'
;LLVLAIVAVQFSWAADVITKDMNQFPLPARNFINRHFTKPEVSHIKIDKEMLEATKYEVLLTDGTEIEFDSKGNWEEVSARKGQVIPASIVPNFAVDYLKAHNFAAEGVTKVERDRKGYEVELSTGVSFKFDKKGKFVKADD
;
A
#
# COMPACT_ATOMS: atom_id res chain seq x y z
N LEU A 1 14.83 55.08 -18.00
CA LEU A 1 15.13 54.17 -16.89
C LEU A 1 14.36 52.87 -17.09
N LEU A 2 15.05 51.81 -17.49
CA LEU A 2 14.43 50.48 -17.71
C LEU A 2 14.38 49.81 -16.34
N VAL A 3 13.18 49.68 -15.75
CA VAL A 3 12.98 48.88 -14.54
C VAL A 3 12.84 47.42 -14.99
N LEU A 4 13.88 46.63 -14.78
CA LEU A 4 13.84 45.19 -14.99
C LEU A 4 13.06 44.57 -13.80
N ALA A 5 11.80 44.22 -14.02
CA ALA A 5 11.05 43.45 -13.06
C ALA A 5 11.58 42.02 -13.08
N ILE A 6 12.39 41.68 -12.07
CA ILE A 6 12.78 40.27 -11.83
C ILE A 6 11.53 39.56 -11.30
N VAL A 7 10.86 38.80 -12.16
CA VAL A 7 9.83 37.87 -11.74
C VAL A 7 10.56 36.70 -11.10
N ALA A 8 10.63 36.68 -9.78
CA ALA A 8 11.08 35.51 -9.04
C ALA A 8 10.01 34.43 -9.18
N VAL A 9 10.24 33.47 -10.04
CA VAL A 9 9.42 32.24 -10.10
C VAL A 9 9.74 31.46 -8.85
N GLN A 10 8.85 31.53 -7.86
CA GLN A 10 8.95 30.69 -6.67
C GLN A 10 8.44 29.29 -7.05
N PHE A 11 9.36 28.32 -7.14
CA PHE A 11 9.00 26.90 -7.19
C PHE A 11 8.57 26.49 -5.78
N SER A 12 7.25 26.38 -5.56
CA SER A 12 6.70 25.75 -4.37
C SER A 12 6.73 24.24 -4.58
N TRP A 13 7.64 23.57 -3.89
CA TRP A 13 7.61 22.10 -3.79
C TRP A 13 6.36 21.72 -2.98
N ALA A 14 5.52 20.83 -3.51
CA ALA A 14 4.43 20.26 -2.74
C ALA A 14 5.02 19.44 -1.57
N ALA A 15 4.74 19.86 -0.33
CA ALA A 15 5.22 19.15 0.85
C ALA A 15 4.27 18.01 1.22
N ASP A 16 4.82 16.91 1.73
CA ASP A 16 4.04 15.84 2.36
C ASP A 16 3.23 16.39 3.53
N VAL A 17 2.04 15.85 3.70
CA VAL A 17 1.16 16.18 4.81
C VAL A 17 0.98 14.95 5.70
N ILE A 18 1.20 15.10 7.00
CA ILE A 18 0.86 14.10 8.00
C ILE A 18 -0.44 14.53 8.69
N THR A 19 -1.45 13.68 8.70
CA THR A 19 -2.77 14.00 9.26
C THR A 19 -3.41 12.79 9.94
N LYS A 20 -4.35 13.07 10.85
CA LYS A 20 -5.29 12.08 11.40
C LYS A 20 -6.71 12.31 10.87
N ASP A 21 -6.89 13.33 10.05
CA ASP A 21 -8.20 13.70 9.50
C ASP A 21 -8.60 12.73 8.38
N MET A 22 -9.51 11.82 8.70
CA MET A 22 -10.05 10.85 7.77
C MET A 22 -10.83 11.48 6.59
N ASN A 23 -11.23 12.76 6.69
CA ASN A 23 -11.90 13.45 5.59
C ASN A 23 -10.94 13.81 4.45
N GLN A 24 -9.64 13.87 4.72
CA GLN A 24 -8.61 14.05 3.70
C GLN A 24 -8.23 12.77 2.96
N PHE A 25 -8.84 11.67 3.32
CA PHE A 25 -8.54 10.34 2.86
C PHE A 25 -9.67 9.79 1.99
N PRO A 26 -9.39 9.26 0.77
CA PRO A 26 -10.43 8.82 -0.16
C PRO A 26 -11.38 7.77 0.45
N LEU A 27 -12.67 7.89 0.15
CA LEU A 27 -13.68 6.97 0.68
C LEU A 27 -13.41 5.49 0.39
N PRO A 28 -12.94 5.07 -0.80
CA PRO A 28 -12.59 3.67 -1.04
C PRO A 28 -11.52 3.14 -0.10
N ALA A 29 -10.52 3.96 0.23
CA ALA A 29 -9.46 3.59 1.16
C ALA A 29 -9.97 3.47 2.60
N ARG A 30 -10.85 4.39 3.06
CA ARG A 30 -11.53 4.27 4.36
C ARG A 30 -12.35 2.98 4.47
N ASN A 31 -13.10 2.66 3.41
CA ASN A 31 -13.90 1.44 3.35
C ASN A 31 -13.05 0.17 3.39
N PHE A 32 -11.91 0.19 2.71
CA PHE A 32 -10.95 -0.91 2.75
C PHE A 32 -10.43 -1.17 4.17
N ILE A 33 -9.98 -0.13 4.87
CA ILE A 33 -9.50 -0.25 6.25
C ILE A 33 -10.60 -0.77 7.16
N ASN A 34 -11.79 -0.20 7.09
CA ASN A 34 -12.92 -0.62 7.93
C ASN A 34 -13.34 -2.07 7.68
N ARG A 35 -13.20 -2.56 6.46
CA ARG A 35 -13.56 -3.94 6.09
C ARG A 35 -12.56 -4.96 6.61
N HIS A 36 -11.27 -4.66 6.55
CA HIS A 36 -10.21 -5.64 6.77
C HIS A 36 -9.54 -5.52 8.14
N PHE A 37 -9.63 -4.36 8.78
CA PHE A 37 -8.96 -4.06 10.05
C PHE A 37 -9.97 -3.61 11.10
N THR A 38 -10.45 -4.55 11.93
CA THR A 38 -11.52 -4.29 12.92
C THR A 38 -11.01 -3.83 14.28
N LYS A 39 -9.74 -4.13 14.62
CA LYS A 39 -9.13 -3.81 15.93
C LYS A 39 -8.13 -2.66 15.87
N PRO A 40 -7.12 -2.66 14.97
CA PRO A 40 -6.19 -1.55 14.91
C PRO A 40 -6.88 -0.31 14.36
N GLU A 41 -6.51 0.83 14.91
CA GLU A 41 -6.97 2.14 14.45
C GLU A 41 -5.93 2.78 13.54
N VAL A 42 -6.31 3.80 12.79
CA VAL A 42 -5.38 4.61 12.02
C VAL A 42 -4.56 5.47 12.99
N SER A 43 -3.25 5.26 12.99
CA SER A 43 -2.33 6.11 13.75
C SER A 43 -2.17 7.46 13.05
N HIS A 44 -1.82 7.44 11.79
CA HIS A 44 -1.78 8.63 10.93
C HIS A 44 -1.80 8.26 9.46
N ILE A 45 -2.04 9.27 8.62
CA ILE A 45 -2.03 9.21 7.17
C ILE A 45 -0.95 10.17 6.68
N LYS A 46 -0.01 9.70 5.88
CA LYS A 46 0.89 10.53 5.12
C LYS A 46 0.32 10.71 3.72
N ILE A 47 0.11 11.94 3.34
CA ILE A 47 -0.32 12.33 1.99
C ILE A 47 0.93 12.78 1.25
N ASP A 48 1.40 11.94 0.35
CA ASP A 48 2.58 12.19 -0.46
C ASP A 48 2.17 12.94 -1.74
N LYS A 49 2.63 14.18 -1.83
CA LYS A 49 2.30 15.11 -2.92
C LYS A 49 3.56 15.48 -3.68
N GLU A 50 4.06 14.58 -4.49
CA GLU A 50 5.15 14.90 -5.38
C GLU A 50 4.69 15.74 -6.58
N MET A 51 5.55 16.67 -7.02
CA MET A 51 5.17 17.76 -7.96
C MET A 51 4.76 17.27 -9.36
N LEU A 52 5.18 16.09 -9.81
CA LEU A 52 4.89 15.52 -11.13
C LEU A 52 4.26 14.11 -11.09
N GLU A 53 3.99 13.61 -9.89
CA GLU A 53 3.39 12.29 -9.68
C GLU A 53 1.99 12.40 -9.10
N ALA A 54 1.22 11.34 -9.27
CA ALA A 54 -0.09 11.26 -8.63
C ALA A 54 0.07 11.20 -7.11
N THR A 55 -0.81 11.88 -6.37
CA THR A 55 -0.86 11.81 -4.90
C THR A 55 -0.99 10.36 -4.45
N LYS A 56 -0.17 9.97 -3.48
CA LYS A 56 -0.26 8.68 -2.77
C LYS A 56 -0.63 8.90 -1.31
N TYR A 57 -1.23 7.89 -0.73
CA TYR A 57 -1.57 7.88 0.69
C TYR A 57 -0.89 6.69 1.35
N GLU A 58 -0.05 6.96 2.34
CA GLU A 58 0.55 5.94 3.20
C GLU A 58 -0.13 5.98 4.57
N VAL A 59 -0.72 4.88 4.98
CA VAL A 59 -1.44 4.78 6.26
C VAL A 59 -0.68 3.87 7.19
N LEU A 60 -0.39 4.37 8.40
CA LEU A 60 0.11 3.55 9.49
C LEU A 60 -1.03 3.23 10.46
N LEU A 61 -1.25 1.96 10.73
CA LEU A 61 -2.17 1.50 11.77
C LEU A 61 -1.45 1.36 13.13
N THR A 62 -2.22 1.34 14.21
CA THR A 62 -1.68 1.26 15.58
C THR A 62 -0.97 -0.05 15.90
N ASP A 63 -1.23 -1.12 15.14
CA ASP A 63 -0.50 -2.40 15.23
C ASP A 63 0.81 -2.43 14.41
N GLY A 64 1.12 -1.34 13.70
CA GLY A 64 2.29 -1.23 12.86
C GLY A 64 2.11 -1.70 11.42
N THR A 65 0.90 -2.08 11.03
CA THR A 65 0.57 -2.36 9.61
C THR A 65 0.66 -1.09 8.79
N GLU A 66 1.32 -1.16 7.65
CA GLU A 66 1.44 -0.08 6.67
C GLU A 66 0.61 -0.41 5.44
N ILE A 67 -0.13 0.57 4.92
CA ILE A 67 -0.96 0.40 3.73
C ILE A 67 -0.73 1.58 2.80
N GLU A 68 -0.43 1.29 1.54
CA GLU A 68 -0.35 2.30 0.49
C GLU A 68 -1.59 2.26 -0.40
N PHE A 69 -2.08 3.46 -0.74
CA PHE A 69 -3.20 3.67 -1.65
C PHE A 69 -2.82 4.65 -2.75
N ASP A 70 -3.38 4.45 -3.92
CA ASP A 70 -3.29 5.41 -5.01
C ASP A 70 -4.15 6.66 -4.74
N SER A 71 -4.09 7.64 -5.64
CA SER A 71 -4.86 8.89 -5.54
C SER A 71 -6.37 8.70 -5.50
N LYS A 72 -6.88 7.57 -5.96
CA LYS A 72 -8.32 7.23 -5.97
C LYS A 72 -8.75 6.43 -4.73
N GLY A 73 -7.79 6.03 -3.89
CA GLY A 73 -8.03 5.21 -2.71
C GLY A 73 -8.05 3.71 -2.97
N ASN A 74 -7.50 3.24 -4.10
CA ASN A 74 -7.27 1.82 -4.33
C ASN A 74 -5.97 1.40 -3.64
N TRP A 75 -6.00 0.31 -2.88
CA TRP A 75 -4.79 -0.16 -2.22
C TRP A 75 -3.77 -0.70 -3.23
N GLU A 76 -2.51 -0.43 -3.00
CA GLU A 76 -1.37 -0.90 -3.80
C GLU A 76 -0.47 -1.85 -3.00
N GLU A 77 -0.29 -1.59 -1.71
CA GLU A 77 0.52 -2.42 -0.83
C GLU A 77 -0.11 -2.52 0.56
N VAL A 78 -0.02 -3.70 1.17
CA VAL A 78 -0.31 -3.95 2.58
C VAL A 78 0.84 -4.72 3.17
N SER A 79 1.48 -4.19 4.20
CA SER A 79 2.65 -4.77 4.85
C SER A 79 2.46 -4.83 6.36
N ALA A 80 2.57 -6.01 6.93
CA ALA A 80 2.50 -6.19 8.37
C ALA A 80 3.83 -5.80 9.03
N ARG A 81 3.77 -5.36 10.29
CA ARG A 81 4.94 -5.22 11.14
C ARG A 81 5.69 -6.57 11.24
N LYS A 82 7.02 -6.50 11.33
CA LYS A 82 7.87 -7.69 11.54
C LYS A 82 7.34 -8.57 12.67
N GLY A 83 7.18 -9.85 12.39
CA GLY A 83 6.64 -10.85 13.32
C GLY A 83 5.11 -10.95 13.35
N GLN A 84 4.43 -10.18 12.52
CA GLN A 84 2.96 -10.22 12.34
C GLN A 84 2.61 -10.60 10.90
N VAL A 85 1.34 -10.91 10.67
CA VAL A 85 0.79 -11.24 9.35
C VAL A 85 -0.34 -10.29 9.00
N ILE A 86 -0.61 -10.12 7.70
CA ILE A 86 -1.76 -9.35 7.23
C ILE A 86 -3.04 -10.18 7.35
N PRO A 87 -4.23 -9.54 7.36
CA PRO A 87 -5.50 -10.26 7.32
C PRO A 87 -5.60 -11.17 6.09
N ALA A 88 -5.99 -12.42 6.30
CA ALA A 88 -6.14 -13.41 5.21
C ALA A 88 -7.13 -12.94 4.14
N SER A 89 -8.12 -12.13 4.50
CA SER A 89 -9.12 -11.55 3.58
C SER A 89 -8.54 -10.64 2.51
N ILE A 90 -7.31 -10.15 2.68
CA ILE A 90 -6.62 -9.27 1.71
C ILE A 90 -5.86 -10.10 0.67
N VAL A 91 -5.42 -11.31 1.03
CA VAL A 91 -4.66 -12.18 0.14
C VAL A 91 -5.57 -12.70 -0.99
N PRO A 92 -5.23 -12.50 -2.27
CA PRO A 92 -6.05 -12.98 -3.38
C PRO A 92 -6.25 -14.50 -3.34
N ASN A 93 -7.44 -14.98 -3.69
CA ASN A 93 -7.76 -16.41 -3.65
C ASN A 93 -6.81 -17.27 -4.49
N PHE A 94 -6.41 -16.79 -5.67
CA PHE A 94 -5.46 -17.53 -6.51
C PHE A 94 -4.09 -17.72 -5.81
N ALA A 95 -3.64 -16.74 -5.03
CA ALA A 95 -2.40 -16.84 -4.26
C ALA A 95 -2.57 -17.83 -3.09
N VAL A 96 -3.69 -17.77 -2.38
CA VAL A 96 -4.02 -18.73 -1.31
C VAL A 96 -4.02 -20.16 -1.86
N ASP A 97 -4.67 -20.40 -3.00
CA ASP A 97 -4.73 -21.71 -3.65
C ASP A 97 -3.35 -22.21 -4.08
N TYR A 98 -2.54 -21.32 -4.65
CA TYR A 98 -1.16 -21.65 -5.02
C TYR A 98 -0.32 -22.06 -3.81
N LEU A 99 -0.36 -21.28 -2.73
CA LEU A 99 0.37 -21.55 -1.49
C LEU A 99 -0.03 -22.90 -0.88
N LYS A 100 -1.33 -23.18 -0.82
CA LYS A 100 -1.85 -24.48 -0.34
C LYS A 100 -1.37 -25.66 -1.20
N ALA A 101 -1.42 -25.51 -2.52
CA ALA A 101 -1.00 -26.55 -3.45
C ALA A 101 0.50 -26.88 -3.35
N HIS A 102 1.32 -25.94 -2.87
CA HIS A 102 2.76 -26.08 -2.72
C HIS A 102 3.23 -26.17 -1.26
N ASN A 103 2.32 -26.46 -0.33
CA ASN A 103 2.60 -26.70 1.10
C ASN A 103 3.12 -25.47 1.87
N PHE A 104 2.81 -24.25 1.44
CA PHE A 104 3.14 -23.01 2.16
C PHE A 104 2.00 -22.48 3.04
N ALA A 105 0.91 -23.22 3.19
CA ALA A 105 -0.28 -22.72 3.89
C ALA A 105 -0.08 -22.44 5.39
N ALA A 106 0.91 -23.09 6.03
CA ALA A 106 1.27 -22.86 7.44
C ALA A 106 2.08 -21.57 7.65
N GLU A 107 2.61 -20.98 6.58
CA GLU A 107 3.41 -19.78 6.63
C GLU A 107 2.52 -18.57 6.41
N GLY A 108 2.61 -17.58 7.31
CA GLY A 108 1.77 -16.38 7.23
C GLY A 108 2.22 -15.45 6.11
N VAL A 109 1.27 -14.82 5.47
CA VAL A 109 1.53 -13.74 4.51
C VAL A 109 1.79 -12.45 5.28
N THR A 110 2.96 -11.84 5.04
CA THR A 110 3.39 -10.60 5.69
C THR A 110 3.20 -9.37 4.83
N LYS A 111 3.16 -9.56 3.50
CA LYS A 111 3.02 -8.47 2.54
C LYS A 111 2.26 -8.93 1.29
N VAL A 112 1.41 -8.08 0.79
CA VAL A 112 0.84 -8.17 -0.57
C VAL A 112 1.00 -6.85 -1.26
N GLU A 113 1.48 -6.91 -2.48
CA GLU A 113 1.62 -5.77 -3.37
C GLU A 113 0.87 -6.05 -4.68
N ARG A 114 0.27 -5.03 -5.26
CA ARG A 114 -0.33 -5.11 -6.58
C ARG A 114 -0.03 -3.87 -7.40
N ASP A 115 0.22 -4.08 -8.68
CA ASP A 115 0.45 -3.03 -9.65
C ASP A 115 -0.20 -3.36 -10.99
N ARG A 116 0.17 -2.63 -12.04
CA ARG A 116 -0.32 -2.88 -13.40
C ARG A 116 0.14 -4.21 -14.00
N LYS A 117 1.19 -4.82 -13.46
CA LYS A 117 1.76 -6.09 -13.95
C LYS A 117 1.12 -7.30 -13.27
N GLY A 118 0.67 -7.16 -12.04
CA GLY A 118 0.07 -8.25 -11.28
C GLY A 118 0.22 -8.09 -9.78
N TYR A 119 0.53 -9.19 -9.11
CA TYR A 119 0.59 -9.27 -7.64
C TYR A 119 1.89 -9.90 -7.17
N GLU A 120 2.35 -9.46 -6.01
CA GLU A 120 3.43 -10.11 -5.26
C GLU A 120 2.97 -10.39 -3.85
N VAL A 121 3.20 -11.63 -3.38
CA VAL A 121 2.84 -12.08 -2.04
C VAL A 121 4.10 -12.55 -1.33
N GLU A 122 4.42 -11.97 -0.18
CA GLU A 122 5.59 -12.32 0.63
C GLU A 122 5.18 -13.05 1.89
N LEU A 123 5.92 -14.10 2.22
CA LEU A 123 5.74 -14.90 3.43
C LEU A 123 6.65 -14.43 4.57
N SER A 124 6.34 -14.87 5.79
CA SER A 124 7.14 -14.59 6.99
C SER A 124 8.59 -15.10 6.90
N THR A 125 8.86 -16.05 6.01
CA THR A 125 10.21 -16.58 5.72
C THR A 125 11.04 -15.66 4.80
N GLY A 126 10.43 -14.65 4.18
CA GLY A 126 11.04 -13.78 3.18
C GLY A 126 10.85 -14.25 1.74
N VAL A 127 10.35 -15.47 1.54
CA VAL A 127 10.03 -15.95 0.17
C VAL A 127 8.86 -15.17 -0.39
N SER A 128 8.96 -14.71 -1.62
CA SER A 128 7.89 -14.03 -2.35
C SER A 128 7.48 -14.77 -3.62
N PHE A 129 6.22 -14.61 -3.98
CA PHE A 129 5.60 -15.22 -5.16
C PHE A 129 4.94 -14.15 -6.01
N LYS A 130 5.29 -14.13 -7.30
CA LYS A 130 4.72 -13.19 -8.28
C LYS A 130 3.68 -13.86 -9.15
N PHE A 131 2.57 -13.17 -9.33
CA PHE A 131 1.44 -13.59 -10.17
C PHE A 131 1.13 -12.49 -11.19
N ASP A 132 0.69 -12.87 -12.37
CA ASP A 132 0.21 -11.90 -13.35
C ASP A 132 -1.18 -11.35 -12.96
N LYS A 133 -1.71 -10.42 -13.78
CA LYS A 133 -3.03 -9.82 -13.55
C LYS A 133 -4.19 -10.82 -13.50
N LYS A 134 -4.02 -11.97 -14.16
CA LYS A 134 -5.02 -13.04 -14.20
C LYS A 134 -4.87 -14.03 -13.06
N GLY A 135 -3.89 -13.81 -12.17
CA GLY A 135 -3.61 -14.69 -11.05
C GLY A 135 -2.78 -15.92 -11.38
N LYS A 136 -2.12 -15.93 -12.56
CA LYS A 136 -1.21 -17.00 -12.95
C LYS A 136 0.17 -16.77 -12.31
N PHE A 137 0.74 -17.83 -11.72
CA PHE A 137 2.08 -17.79 -11.16
C PHE A 137 3.13 -17.47 -12.23
N VAL A 138 4.06 -16.58 -11.90
CA VAL A 138 5.15 -16.14 -12.77
C VAL A 138 6.50 -16.62 -12.26
N LYS A 139 6.84 -16.31 -11.00
CA LYS A 139 8.12 -16.71 -10.38
C LYS A 139 8.07 -16.59 -8.87
N ALA A 140 9.03 -17.24 -8.21
CA ALA A 140 9.32 -17.05 -6.80
C ALA A 140 10.74 -16.50 -6.61
N ASP A 141 10.91 -15.69 -5.58
CA ASP A 141 12.19 -15.12 -5.15
C ASP A 141 12.36 -15.32 -3.63
N ASP A 142 13.62 -15.39 -3.13
CA ASP A 142 14.00 -15.48 -1.71
C ASP A 142 15.12 -14.48 -1.36
#